data_dad5ee2b86d8b6d10a680ff620c46f65
#
_entry.id   dad5ee2b86d8b6d10a680ff620c46f65
#
_cell.length_a   1.000
_cell.length_b   1.000
_cell.length_c   1.000
_cell.angle_alpha   90.00
_cell.angle_beta   90.00
_cell.angle_gamma   90.00
#
_symmetry.space_group_name_H-M   'P 1'
#
loop_
_entity.id
_entity.type
_entity.pdbx_description
1 polymer ?
#
loop_
_entity_poly.entity_id
_entity_poly.type
_entity_poly.pdbx_seq_one_letter_code
_entity_poly.pdbx_strand_id
1 'polypeptide(L)'
;MEKNQPYKQDKVFDNILETEEFNVYTKIDDLPLDENPMYLEEGINGICTGGSALFNVFGNKRRIVSNDLVVIFPFQLASVTEISSDFSMTFLKVPISLFMDTISGICIPTLDFFFYMRKNFSTPLYDEECQR
;
A
#
# COMPACT_ATOMS: atom_id res chain seq x y z
N MET A 1 5.39 4.11 -33.96
CA MET A 1 5.33 4.58 -33.60
C MET A 1 5.13 5.26 -32.90
N GLU A 2 5.33 5.64 -32.71
CA GLU A 2 5.21 6.30 -32.10
C GLU A 2 4.61 6.83 -31.68
N LYS A 3 4.59 7.25 -32.27
CA LYS A 3 3.68 7.89 -31.93
C LYS A 3 3.20 7.67 -30.78
N ASN A 4 3.56 7.35 -30.43
CA ASN A 4 3.17 6.86 -29.19
C ASN A 4 3.39 7.77 -28.03
N GLN A 5 3.68 9.01 -28.26
CA GLN A 5 3.93 9.95 -27.18
C GLN A 5 2.77 10.06 -26.22
N PRO A 6 1.52 10.17 -26.69
CA PRO A 6 0.43 10.30 -25.75
C PRO A 6 0.22 9.05 -24.92
N TYR A 7 0.83 7.94 -25.32
CA TYR A 7 0.57 6.67 -24.65
C TYR A 7 1.72 6.21 -23.79
N LYS A 8 2.66 7.07 -23.50
CA LYS A 8 3.78 6.66 -22.66
C LYS A 8 3.37 6.20 -21.31
N GLN A 9 2.43 6.92 -20.69
CA GLN A 9 1.96 6.53 -19.37
C GLN A 9 1.25 5.21 -19.41
N ASP A 10 0.46 4.99 -20.44
CA ASP A 10 -0.23 3.73 -20.58
C ASP A 10 0.74 2.57 -20.72
N LYS A 11 1.81 2.78 -21.45
CA LYS A 11 2.81 1.74 -21.63
C LYS A 11 3.51 1.41 -20.33
N VAL A 12 3.82 2.43 -19.55
CA VAL A 12 4.46 2.21 -18.25
C VAL A 12 3.54 1.41 -17.36
N PHE A 13 2.27 1.80 -17.33
CA PHE A 13 1.29 1.11 -16.50
C PHE A 13 1.12 -0.34 -16.95
N ASP A 14 1.05 -0.56 -18.27
CA ASP A 14 0.91 -1.91 -18.78
C ASP A 14 2.13 -2.76 -18.42
N ASN A 15 3.32 -2.18 -18.50
CA ASN A 15 4.52 -2.92 -18.13
C ASN A 15 4.48 -3.34 -16.67
N ILE A 16 4.00 -2.45 -15.80
CA ILE A 16 3.87 -2.78 -14.39
C ILE A 16 2.95 -3.97 -14.20
N LEU A 17 1.83 -3.96 -14.90
CA LEU A 17 0.86 -5.03 -14.76
C LEU A 17 1.35 -6.34 -15.34
N GLU A 18 2.23 -6.27 -16.33
CA GLU A 18 2.72 -7.47 -16.99
C GLU A 18 3.94 -8.06 -16.33
N THR A 19 4.61 -7.30 -15.47
CA THR A 19 5.78 -7.82 -14.79
C THR A 19 5.33 -8.63 -13.60
N GLU A 20 6.22 -9.49 -13.15
CA GLU A 20 5.93 -10.27 -11.97
C GLU A 20 6.22 -9.53 -10.69
N GLU A 21 6.65 -8.27 -10.81
CA GLU A 21 6.90 -7.46 -9.66
C GLU A 21 5.64 -6.89 -9.04
N PHE A 22 4.51 -7.04 -9.71
CA PHE A 22 3.28 -6.38 -9.30
C PHE A 22 2.16 -7.42 -9.22
N ASN A 23 2.05 -8.05 -8.06
CA ASN A 23 1.08 -9.11 -7.83
C ASN A 23 0.06 -8.68 -6.80
N VAL A 24 -1.17 -9.14 -6.99
CA VAL A 24 -2.27 -8.90 -6.06
C VAL A 24 -2.40 -10.07 -5.12
N TYR A 25 -2.45 -9.80 -3.85
CA TYR A 25 -2.57 -10.82 -2.81
C TYR A 25 -3.90 -10.66 -2.10
N THR A 26 -4.55 -11.77 -1.82
CA THR A 26 -5.82 -11.75 -1.12
C THR A 26 -5.80 -12.55 0.18
N LYS A 27 -4.70 -13.25 0.45
CA LYS A 27 -4.60 -14.08 1.65
C LYS A 27 -3.80 -13.36 2.71
N ILE A 28 -4.33 -13.37 3.92
CA ILE A 28 -3.65 -12.73 5.04
C ILE A 28 -2.28 -13.37 5.30
N ASP A 29 -2.14 -14.64 4.97
CA ASP A 29 -0.86 -15.32 5.17
C ASP A 29 0.25 -14.73 4.32
N ASP A 30 -0.09 -14.05 3.24
CA ASP A 30 0.90 -13.43 2.36
C ASP A 30 1.31 -12.04 2.84
N LEU A 31 0.64 -11.51 3.86
CA LEU A 31 1.00 -10.21 4.41
C LEU A 31 2.30 -10.35 5.20
N PRO A 32 3.34 -9.59 4.84
CA PRO A 32 4.65 -9.76 5.48
C PRO A 32 4.75 -9.00 6.80
N LEU A 33 3.73 -9.09 7.62
CA LEU A 33 3.68 -8.42 8.91
C LEU A 33 3.17 -9.40 9.95
N ASP A 34 3.71 -9.30 11.16
CA ASP A 34 3.19 -10.05 12.29
C ASP A 34 3.26 -9.14 13.51
N GLU A 35 3.13 -9.73 14.69
CA GLU A 35 3.09 -8.93 15.91
C GLU A 35 4.43 -8.29 16.23
N ASN A 36 5.52 -8.76 15.62
CA ASN A 36 6.85 -8.21 15.90
C ASN A 36 7.16 -7.14 14.86
N PRO A 37 7.51 -5.92 15.29
CA PRO A 37 7.84 -4.87 14.34
C PRO A 37 9.04 -5.26 13.48
N MET A 38 8.92 -4.97 12.19
CA MET A 38 10.00 -5.25 11.26
C MET A 38 9.99 -4.20 10.17
N TYR A 39 11.16 -3.99 9.56
CA TYR A 39 11.26 -3.09 8.43
C TYR A 39 10.80 -3.82 7.18
N LEU A 40 9.87 -3.20 6.47
CA LEU A 40 9.35 -3.78 5.24
C LEU A 40 10.33 -3.59 4.10
N GLU A 41 10.58 -4.66 3.35
CA GLU A 41 11.40 -4.54 2.16
C GLU A 41 10.61 -3.96 1.01
N GLU A 42 9.31 -4.29 0.96
CA GLU A 42 8.44 -3.80 -0.07
C GLU A 42 7.29 -3.06 0.57
N GLY A 43 6.80 -2.02 -0.12
CA GLY A 43 5.63 -1.31 0.36
C GLY A 43 4.38 -2.15 0.24
N ILE A 44 3.36 -1.78 0.97
CA ILE A 44 2.07 -2.48 0.96
C ILE A 44 1.00 -1.45 0.67
N ASN A 45 0.24 -1.69 -0.39
CA ASN A 45 -0.93 -0.88 -0.73
C ASN A 45 -2.12 -1.81 -0.78
N GLY A 46 -3.13 -1.55 0.02
CA GLY A 46 -4.25 -2.47 0.03
C GLY A 46 -5.50 -1.87 0.62
N ILE A 47 -6.55 -2.66 0.54
CA ILE A 47 -7.85 -2.29 1.05
C ILE A 47 -8.36 -3.42 1.93
N CYS A 48 -8.79 -3.07 3.13
CA CYS A 48 -9.41 -4.05 4.02
C CYS A 48 -10.80 -4.37 3.48
N THR A 49 -11.10 -5.65 3.34
CA THR A 49 -12.37 -6.09 2.81
C THR A 49 -13.27 -6.71 3.86
N GLY A 50 -12.77 -6.90 5.08
CA GLY A 50 -13.60 -7.44 6.15
C GLY A 50 -12.84 -7.54 7.44
N GLY A 51 -13.57 -7.62 8.56
CA GLY A 51 -12.93 -7.76 9.85
C GLY A 51 -12.16 -6.55 10.30
N SER A 52 -11.19 -6.75 11.18
CA SER A 52 -10.38 -5.65 11.68
C SER A 52 -9.03 -6.17 12.14
N ALA A 53 -8.05 -5.25 12.15
CA ALA A 53 -6.72 -5.52 12.67
C ALA A 53 -6.12 -4.21 13.14
N LEU A 54 -5.16 -4.29 14.04
CA LEU A 54 -4.48 -3.09 14.54
C LEU A 54 -3.11 -3.03 13.88
N PHE A 55 -2.92 -2.03 13.05
CA PHE A 55 -1.64 -1.80 12.37
C PHE A 55 -0.85 -0.75 13.13
N ASN A 56 0.47 -0.94 13.15
CA ASN A 56 1.37 -0.01 13.83
C ASN A 56 2.51 0.31 12.86
N VAL A 57 2.67 1.59 12.53
CA VAL A 57 3.75 2.05 11.67
C VAL A 57 4.53 3.10 12.44
N PHE A 58 5.77 2.75 12.82
CA PHE A 58 6.63 3.63 13.62
C PHE A 58 5.92 4.13 14.87
N GLY A 59 5.17 3.26 15.53
CA GLY A 59 4.49 3.62 16.76
C GLY A 59 3.13 4.26 16.57
N ASN A 60 2.74 4.57 15.35
CA ASN A 60 1.42 5.13 15.07
C ASN A 60 0.46 3.98 14.86
N LYS A 61 -0.50 3.83 15.75
CA LYS A 61 -1.42 2.71 15.72
C LYS A 61 -2.74 3.13 15.10
N ARG A 62 -3.25 2.30 14.21
CA ARG A 62 -4.53 2.52 13.57
C ARG A 62 -5.29 1.21 13.46
N ARG A 63 -6.55 1.25 13.85
CA ARG A 63 -7.43 0.09 13.66
C ARG A 63 -7.94 0.14 12.23
N ILE A 64 -7.64 -0.90 11.47
CA ILE A 64 -8.04 -1.00 10.08
C ILE A 64 -9.31 -1.83 10.03
N VAL A 65 -10.32 -1.29 9.38
CA VAL A 65 -11.62 -1.96 9.25
C VAL A 65 -12.01 -1.97 7.78
N SER A 66 -13.13 -2.60 7.48
CA SER A 66 -13.58 -2.76 6.11
C SER A 66 -13.66 -1.41 5.40
N ASN A 67 -13.15 -1.37 4.17
CA ASN A 67 -13.09 -0.20 3.29
C ASN A 67 -12.00 0.80 3.64
N ASP A 68 -11.11 0.46 4.56
CA ASP A 68 -9.96 1.31 4.81
C ASP A 68 -8.88 1.02 3.77
N LEU A 69 -8.31 2.07 3.21
CA LEU A 69 -7.16 1.98 2.32
C LEU A 69 -5.90 2.10 3.16
N VAL A 70 -4.95 1.21 2.94
CA VAL A 70 -3.70 1.18 3.70
C VAL A 70 -2.55 1.36 2.72
N VAL A 71 -1.67 2.31 3.01
CA VAL A 71 -0.48 2.58 2.20
C VAL A 71 0.71 2.65 3.14
N ILE A 72 1.58 1.65 3.08
CA ILE A 72 2.79 1.61 3.90
C ILE A 72 3.97 1.56 2.95
N PHE A 73 4.89 2.51 3.12
CA PHE A 73 6.05 2.64 2.23
C PHE A 73 7.08 1.58 2.54
N PRO A 74 7.96 1.27 1.58
CA PRO A 74 9.10 0.40 1.87
C PRO A 74 9.97 0.99 2.98
N PHE A 75 10.60 0.09 3.72
CA PHE A 75 11.55 0.44 4.78
C PHE A 75 10.92 1.13 5.97
N GLN A 76 9.61 1.08 6.10
CA GLN A 76 8.96 1.55 7.31
C GLN A 76 8.85 0.41 8.30
N LEU A 77 8.98 0.76 9.58
CA LEU A 77 8.88 -0.22 10.66
C LEU A 77 7.41 -0.46 10.95
N ALA A 78 6.94 -1.69 10.77
CA ALA A 78 5.52 -1.97 10.86
C ALA A 78 5.24 -3.30 11.55
N SER A 79 4.06 -3.40 12.14
CA SER A 79 3.59 -4.63 12.75
C SER A 79 2.07 -4.65 12.68
N VAL A 80 1.48 -5.80 12.95
CA VAL A 80 0.03 -5.95 13.00
C VAL A 80 -0.33 -6.86 14.16
N THR A 81 -1.36 -6.46 14.91
CA THR A 81 -1.83 -7.24 16.05
C THR A 81 -3.35 -7.20 16.06
N GLU A 82 -3.95 -7.94 16.98
CA GLU A 82 -5.40 -7.94 17.21
C GLU A 82 -6.16 -8.17 15.91
N ILE A 83 -5.74 -9.20 15.19
CA ILE A 83 -6.37 -9.56 13.93
C ILE A 83 -7.62 -10.37 14.23
N SER A 84 -8.77 -9.87 13.77
CA SER A 84 -10.02 -10.63 13.97
C SER A 84 -10.02 -11.85 13.06
N SER A 85 -10.83 -12.83 13.43
CA SER A 85 -10.86 -14.09 12.69
C SER A 85 -11.40 -13.91 11.26
N ASP A 86 -12.17 -12.86 11.05
CA ASP A 86 -12.75 -12.58 9.73
C ASP A 86 -12.01 -11.47 8.99
N PHE A 87 -10.82 -11.10 9.45
CA PHE A 87 -10.04 -10.06 8.78
C PHE A 87 -9.63 -10.52 7.39
N SER A 88 -9.85 -9.68 6.40
CA SER A 88 -9.45 -9.95 5.04
C SER A 88 -8.99 -8.65 4.39
N MET A 89 -8.09 -8.79 3.44
CA MET A 89 -7.47 -7.63 2.82
C MET A 89 -6.97 -8.03 1.45
N THR A 90 -7.15 -7.15 0.49
CA THR A 90 -6.57 -7.29 -0.84
C THR A 90 -5.45 -6.26 -0.96
N PHE A 91 -4.26 -6.71 -1.28
CA PHE A 91 -3.12 -5.79 -1.26
C PHE A 91 -2.11 -6.13 -2.32
N LEU A 92 -1.26 -5.15 -2.61
CA LEU A 92 -0.12 -5.26 -3.52
C LEU A 92 1.15 -5.07 -2.72
N LYS A 93 2.20 -5.75 -3.15
CA LYS A 93 3.53 -5.48 -2.62
C LYS A 93 4.28 -4.67 -3.67
N VAL A 94 4.82 -3.53 -3.25
CA VAL A 94 5.43 -2.58 -4.17
C VAL A 94 6.93 -2.55 -3.93
N PRO A 95 7.74 -3.05 -4.88
CA PRO A 95 9.20 -3.03 -4.71
C PRO A 95 9.72 -1.61 -4.63
N ILE A 96 10.86 -1.45 -3.98
CA ILE A 96 11.42 -0.11 -3.80
C ILE A 96 11.68 0.58 -5.14
N SER A 97 12.11 -0.16 -6.14
CA SER A 97 12.39 0.45 -7.44
C SER A 97 11.13 1.03 -8.06
N LEU A 98 10.05 0.27 -8.01
CA LEU A 98 8.77 0.74 -8.54
C LEU A 98 8.23 1.90 -7.72
N PHE A 99 8.38 1.81 -6.41
CA PHE A 99 7.93 2.87 -5.52
C PHE A 99 8.65 4.19 -5.84
N MET A 100 9.97 4.13 -5.99
CA MET A 100 10.75 5.34 -6.26
C MET A 100 10.41 5.93 -7.62
N ASP A 101 10.22 5.08 -8.62
CA ASP A 101 9.85 5.55 -9.95
C ASP A 101 8.50 6.24 -9.92
N THR A 102 7.54 5.66 -9.24
CA THR A 102 6.20 6.20 -9.16
C THR A 102 6.18 7.54 -8.43
N ILE A 103 6.85 7.60 -7.29
CA ILE A 103 6.89 8.83 -6.49
C ILE A 103 7.59 9.94 -7.25
N SER A 104 8.70 9.62 -7.92
CA SER A 104 9.45 10.64 -8.65
C SER A 104 8.64 11.22 -9.80
N GLY A 105 7.73 10.44 -10.37
CA GLY A 105 6.90 10.90 -11.45
C GLY A 105 5.73 11.75 -11.01
N ILE A 106 5.36 11.66 -9.74
CA ILE A 106 4.18 12.37 -9.23
C ILE A 106 4.58 13.63 -8.48
N CYS A 107 5.58 13.54 -7.63
CA CYS A 107 5.98 14.67 -6.80
C CYS A 107 7.43 14.46 -6.38
N ILE A 108 8.01 15.51 -5.81
CA ILE A 108 9.34 15.42 -5.24
C ILE A 108 9.20 14.94 -3.81
N PRO A 109 9.75 13.77 -3.48
CA PRO A 109 9.61 13.25 -2.12
C PRO A 109 10.39 14.14 -1.15
N THR A 110 9.75 14.52 -0.07
CA THR A 110 10.36 15.31 0.99
C THR A 110 10.25 14.56 2.30
N LEU A 111 11.05 14.96 3.27
CA LEU A 111 10.94 14.38 4.60
C LEU A 111 9.56 14.60 5.18
N ASP A 112 8.99 15.79 4.97
CA ASP A 112 7.66 16.08 5.48
C ASP A 112 6.63 15.11 4.90
N PHE A 113 6.76 14.78 3.62
CA PHE A 113 5.86 13.85 2.98
C PHE A 113 5.95 12.47 3.63
N PHE A 114 7.18 11.99 3.86
CA PHE A 114 7.36 10.69 4.46
C PHE A 114 6.87 10.66 5.91
N PHE A 115 7.11 11.72 6.66
CA PHE A 115 6.60 11.80 8.03
C PHE A 115 5.08 11.84 8.04
N TYR A 116 4.48 12.56 7.10
CA TYR A 116 3.03 12.59 6.98
C TYR A 116 2.48 11.19 6.74
N MET A 117 3.11 10.44 5.85
CA MET A 117 2.60 9.11 5.52
C MET A 117 2.80 8.11 6.64
N ARG A 118 3.80 8.30 7.50
CA ARG A 118 3.94 7.45 8.67
C ARG A 118 2.73 7.52 9.58
N LYS A 119 2.16 8.72 9.71
CA LYS A 119 1.03 8.92 10.59
C LYS A 119 -0.28 8.64 9.88
N ASN A 120 -0.32 8.85 8.59
CA ASN A 120 -1.55 8.78 7.82
C ASN A 120 -1.51 7.64 6.81
N PHE A 121 -1.13 6.46 7.27
CA PHE A 121 -0.99 5.33 6.37
C PHE A 121 -2.32 4.64 6.07
N SER A 122 -3.41 5.08 6.66
CA SER A 122 -4.71 4.52 6.34
C SER A 122 -5.74 5.64 6.18
N THR A 123 -6.70 5.39 5.29
CA THR A 123 -7.75 6.35 4.96
C THR A 123 -9.03 5.59 4.71
N PRO A 124 -10.12 5.94 5.41
CA PRO A 124 -11.37 5.26 5.13
C PRO A 124 -11.94 5.66 3.77
N LEU A 125 -12.46 4.68 3.05
CA LEU A 125 -13.11 4.91 1.77
C LEU A 125 -14.60 4.68 1.95
N TYR A 126 -15.36 5.75 1.91
CA TYR A 126 -16.81 5.66 2.07
C TYR A 126 -17.47 5.41 0.73
N ASP A 127 -18.70 4.92 0.79
CA ASP A 127 -19.44 4.60 -0.43
C ASP A 127 -19.52 5.78 -1.37
N GLU A 128 -19.79 6.95 -0.85
CA GLU A 128 -19.88 8.12 -1.72
C GLU A 128 -18.56 8.43 -2.38
N GLU A 129 -17.46 8.20 -1.72
CA GLU A 129 -16.15 8.41 -2.32
C GLU A 129 -15.85 7.35 -3.36
N CYS A 130 -16.28 6.15 -3.11
CA CYS A 130 -16.08 5.07 -4.06
C CYS A 130 -16.87 5.28 -5.33
N GLN A 131 -17.99 5.99 -5.24
CA GLN A 131 -18.84 6.24 -6.39
C GLN A 131 -18.35 7.38 -7.25
N ARG A 132 -17.42 8.14 -6.77
CA ARG A 132 -16.86 9.22 -7.54
C ARG A 132 -15.67 8.75 -8.32
#